data_5a8e0e97d18891e421ecbeb5b7c8774b
#
_entry.id   5a8e0e97d18891e421ecbeb5b7c8774b
#
_cell.length_a   1.000
_cell.length_b   1.000
_cell.length_c   1.000
_cell.angle_alpha   90.00
_cell.angle_beta   90.00
_cell.angle_gamma   90.00
#
_symmetry.space_group_name_H-M   'P 1'
#
loop_
_entity.id
_entity.type
_entity.pdbx_description
1 polymer ?
#
loop_
_entity_poly.entity_id
_entity_poly.type
_entity_poly.pdbx_seq_one_letter_code
_entity_poly.pdbx_strand_id
1 'polypeptide(L)'
;MTKLNVGCGWRNFGQEWTHIDGGDYDHLDHKDIFLQEHEPSSVDVIYSSHMFEYLDREEAVGLLSAWYRVLKPGGILRLAVPDFSTMSWLYQEGKITLDQILGPLYGKMQMGEEVVYHKTVYDYASLSKLLTECGFRDVFEYEWRETDHAEHDDHSQAYIPHMDKDNGVLISLNVEAKK
;
A
#
# COMPACT_ATOMS: atom_id res chain seq x y z
N MET A 1 -16.35 0.40 -13.66
CA MET A 1 -14.95 0.07 -13.27
C MET A 1 -14.99 -0.43 -11.85
N THR A 2 -14.51 -1.64 -11.59
CA THR A 2 -14.49 -2.22 -10.24
C THR A 2 -13.16 -1.87 -9.57
N LYS A 3 -13.23 -1.07 -8.51
CA LYS A 3 -12.06 -0.58 -7.76
C LYS A 3 -12.11 -1.10 -6.34
N LEU A 4 -11.04 -1.70 -5.87
CA LEU A 4 -10.91 -2.20 -4.50
C LEU A 4 -9.86 -1.39 -3.74
N ASN A 5 -10.20 -0.92 -2.54
CA ASN A 5 -9.26 -0.34 -1.58
C ASN A 5 -9.02 -1.39 -0.48
N VAL A 6 -7.87 -2.05 -0.53
CA VAL A 6 -7.55 -3.21 0.32
C VAL A 6 -6.57 -2.80 1.43
N GLY A 7 -6.93 -3.08 2.67
CA GLY A 7 -6.23 -2.57 3.84
C GLY A 7 -6.55 -1.09 4.08
N CYS A 8 -7.81 -0.69 3.83
CA CYS A 8 -8.23 0.71 3.86
C CYS A 8 -8.27 1.30 5.28
N GLY A 9 -8.33 0.46 6.32
CA GLY A 9 -8.51 0.91 7.69
C GLY A 9 -9.81 1.72 7.83
N TRP A 10 -9.73 2.85 8.53
CA TRP A 10 -10.85 3.76 8.74
C TRP A 10 -11.17 4.67 7.54
N ARG A 11 -10.39 4.59 6.45
CA ARG A 11 -10.52 5.48 5.29
C ARG A 11 -11.61 5.01 4.35
N ASN A 12 -12.57 5.89 4.10
CA ASN A 12 -13.69 5.66 3.18
C ASN A 12 -13.50 6.51 1.93
N PHE A 13 -13.26 5.87 0.79
CA PHE A 13 -13.09 6.51 -0.54
C PHE A 13 -14.41 6.70 -1.29
N GLY A 14 -15.54 6.50 -0.62
CA GLY A 14 -16.87 6.69 -1.19
C GLY A 14 -17.34 5.50 -2.03
N GLN A 15 -18.53 5.65 -2.63
CA GLN A 15 -19.28 4.56 -3.27
C GLN A 15 -18.65 3.98 -4.55
N GLU A 16 -17.65 4.64 -5.10
CA GLU A 16 -16.95 4.14 -6.30
C GLU A 16 -15.91 3.08 -5.98
N TRP A 17 -15.60 2.90 -4.70
CA TRP A 17 -14.64 1.93 -4.20
C TRP A 17 -15.31 0.87 -3.32
N THR A 18 -14.86 -0.35 -3.44
CA THR A 18 -15.15 -1.42 -2.48
C THR A 18 -14.05 -1.42 -1.42
N HIS A 19 -14.45 -1.34 -0.14
CA HIS A 19 -13.53 -1.20 0.98
C HIS A 19 -13.32 -2.54 1.67
N ILE A 20 -12.06 -2.94 1.80
CA ILE A 20 -11.69 -4.26 2.33
C ILE A 20 -10.61 -4.09 3.40
N ASP A 21 -10.89 -4.56 4.62
CA ASP A 21 -9.94 -4.53 5.74
C ASP A 21 -10.30 -5.58 6.78
N GLY A 22 -9.30 -6.09 7.48
CA GLY A 22 -9.51 -7.04 8.59
C GLY A 22 -10.03 -6.39 9.88
N GLY A 23 -10.08 -5.06 9.96
CA GLY A 23 -10.57 -4.29 11.10
C GLY A 23 -12.09 -4.33 11.27
N ASP A 24 -12.58 -3.48 12.16
CA ASP A 24 -14.01 -3.35 12.45
C ASP A 24 -14.45 -1.90 12.22
N TYR A 25 -14.82 -1.59 10.98
CA TYR A 25 -15.24 -0.26 10.52
C TYR A 25 -16.56 -0.37 9.78
N ASP A 26 -17.49 0.57 10.03
CA ASP A 26 -18.87 0.54 9.51
C ASP A 26 -18.98 0.61 7.97
N HIS A 27 -17.93 1.11 7.30
CA HIS A 27 -17.93 1.30 5.84
C HIS A 27 -17.34 0.12 5.07
N LEU A 28 -16.90 -0.94 5.75
CA LEU A 28 -16.29 -2.09 5.08
C LEU A 28 -17.34 -2.92 4.35
N ASP A 29 -17.03 -3.25 3.10
CA ASP A 29 -17.80 -4.16 2.27
C ASP A 29 -17.41 -5.62 2.53
N HIS A 30 -16.09 -5.88 2.71
CA HIS A 30 -15.51 -7.22 2.92
C HIS A 30 -14.35 -7.17 3.92
N LYS A 31 -14.03 -8.34 4.52
CA LYS A 31 -12.90 -8.49 5.46
C LYS A 31 -11.74 -9.34 4.92
N ASP A 32 -11.93 -10.07 3.82
CA ASP A 32 -10.90 -10.96 3.25
C ASP A 32 -9.99 -10.22 2.26
N ILE A 33 -8.79 -9.84 2.71
CA ILE A 33 -7.78 -9.20 1.87
C ILE A 33 -7.24 -10.09 0.74
N PHE A 34 -7.39 -11.43 0.84
CA PHE A 34 -7.02 -12.38 -0.22
C PHE A 34 -8.05 -12.48 -1.34
N LEU A 35 -9.19 -11.80 -1.20
CA LEU A 35 -10.22 -11.69 -2.24
C LEU A 35 -10.73 -13.06 -2.74
N GLN A 36 -10.88 -14.04 -1.82
CA GLN A 36 -11.24 -15.41 -2.20
C GLN A 36 -12.64 -15.50 -2.84
N GLU A 37 -13.55 -14.64 -2.43
CA GLU A 37 -14.93 -14.59 -2.96
C GLU A 37 -15.05 -13.83 -4.29
N HIS A 38 -13.98 -13.14 -4.73
CA HIS A 38 -13.98 -12.41 -5.98
C HIS A 38 -13.68 -13.34 -7.16
N GLU A 39 -14.47 -13.22 -8.22
CA GLU A 39 -14.27 -13.98 -9.45
C GLU A 39 -12.93 -13.61 -10.14
N PRO A 40 -12.25 -14.57 -10.78
CA PRO A 40 -11.05 -14.28 -11.57
C PRO A 40 -11.34 -13.24 -12.67
N SER A 41 -10.39 -12.33 -12.88
CA SER A 41 -10.48 -11.29 -13.93
C SER A 41 -11.75 -10.41 -13.83
N SER A 42 -12.16 -10.06 -12.61
CA SER A 42 -13.35 -9.25 -12.34
C SER A 42 -13.04 -7.81 -11.92
N VAL A 43 -11.79 -7.53 -11.48
CA VAL A 43 -11.38 -6.27 -10.87
C VAL A 43 -10.54 -5.44 -11.84
N ASP A 44 -10.83 -4.15 -11.94
CA ASP A 44 -10.08 -3.22 -12.80
C ASP A 44 -8.88 -2.62 -12.05
N VAL A 45 -9.06 -2.25 -10.77
CA VAL A 45 -8.03 -1.61 -9.94
C VAL A 45 -8.03 -2.21 -8.54
N ILE A 46 -6.84 -2.57 -8.05
CA ILE A 46 -6.59 -2.81 -6.63
C ILE A 46 -5.65 -1.72 -6.14
N TYR A 47 -6.05 -1.04 -5.08
CA TYR A 47 -5.25 -0.07 -4.35
C TYR A 47 -5.01 -0.53 -2.93
N SER A 48 -3.78 -0.39 -2.44
CA SER A 48 -3.44 -0.69 -1.04
C SER A 48 -2.35 0.27 -0.55
N SER A 49 -2.64 0.95 0.56
CA SER A 49 -1.75 1.96 1.14
C SER A 49 -1.34 1.58 2.55
N HIS A 50 -0.04 1.40 2.74
CA HIS A 50 0.60 1.12 4.04
C HIS A 50 -0.05 -0.06 4.81
N MET A 51 -0.33 -1.13 4.08
CA MET A 51 -0.79 -2.42 4.61
C MET A 51 0.17 -3.55 4.23
N PHE A 52 0.77 -3.45 3.04
CA PHE A 52 1.55 -4.54 2.44
C PHE A 52 2.82 -4.89 3.24
N GLU A 53 3.40 -3.94 3.95
CA GLU A 53 4.56 -4.10 4.83
C GLU A 53 4.27 -4.88 6.12
N TYR A 54 3.00 -5.07 6.50
CA TYR A 54 2.60 -5.93 7.62
C TYR A 54 2.71 -7.42 7.31
N LEU A 55 2.90 -7.76 6.04
CA LEU A 55 3.16 -9.13 5.57
C LEU A 55 4.66 -9.38 5.50
N ASP A 56 5.08 -10.61 5.80
CA ASP A 56 6.43 -11.03 5.46
C ASP A 56 6.55 -11.33 3.96
N ARG A 57 7.78 -11.62 3.50
CA ARG A 57 8.05 -11.81 2.06
C ARG A 57 7.36 -13.04 1.46
N GLU A 58 7.05 -14.06 2.25
CA GLU A 58 6.36 -15.26 1.80
C GLU A 58 4.84 -15.02 1.75
N GLU A 59 4.29 -14.40 2.78
CA GLU A 59 2.89 -13.97 2.82
C GLU A 59 2.56 -13.00 1.67
N ALA A 60 3.47 -12.07 1.37
CA ALA A 60 3.35 -11.11 0.29
C ALA A 60 3.19 -11.78 -1.08
N VAL A 61 3.95 -12.84 -1.38
CA VAL A 61 3.80 -13.62 -2.63
C VAL A 61 2.42 -14.24 -2.73
N GLY A 62 1.90 -14.81 -1.63
CA GLY A 62 0.57 -15.40 -1.58
C GLY A 62 -0.53 -14.37 -1.87
N LEU A 63 -0.43 -13.19 -1.26
CA LEU A 63 -1.38 -12.09 -1.47
C LEU A 63 -1.32 -11.55 -2.90
N LEU A 64 -0.13 -11.30 -3.43
CA LEU A 64 0.04 -10.84 -4.81
C LEU A 64 -0.51 -11.84 -5.83
N SER A 65 -0.35 -13.15 -5.59
CA SER A 65 -0.93 -14.20 -6.45
C SER A 65 -2.46 -14.15 -6.44
N ALA A 66 -3.06 -13.93 -5.27
CA ALA A 66 -4.50 -13.79 -5.13
C ALA A 66 -5.02 -12.53 -5.86
N TRP A 67 -4.34 -11.40 -5.70
CA TRP A 67 -4.69 -10.14 -6.37
C TRP A 67 -4.49 -10.23 -7.88
N TYR A 68 -3.41 -10.87 -8.34
CA TYR A 68 -3.19 -11.13 -9.76
C TYR A 68 -4.33 -11.95 -10.36
N ARG A 69 -4.84 -12.98 -9.66
CA ARG A 69 -5.96 -13.81 -10.10
C ARG A 69 -7.21 -12.96 -10.41
N VAL A 70 -7.59 -12.08 -9.49
CA VAL A 70 -8.83 -11.30 -9.59
C VAL A 70 -8.73 -10.08 -10.51
N LEU A 71 -7.55 -9.53 -10.72
CA LEU A 71 -7.34 -8.44 -11.69
C LEU A 71 -7.65 -8.92 -13.11
N LYS A 72 -8.31 -8.08 -13.89
CA LYS A 72 -8.50 -8.27 -15.33
C LYS A 72 -7.17 -8.20 -16.07
N PRO A 73 -7.04 -8.79 -17.27
CA PRO A 73 -5.91 -8.51 -18.17
C PRO A 73 -5.79 -6.99 -18.39
N GLY A 74 -4.62 -6.41 -18.10
CA GLY A 74 -4.39 -4.96 -18.10
C GLY A 74 -4.93 -4.22 -16.87
N GLY A 75 -5.49 -4.92 -15.90
CA GLY A 75 -5.90 -4.34 -14.61
C GLY A 75 -4.71 -3.83 -13.80
N ILE A 76 -4.96 -2.84 -12.97
CA ILE A 76 -3.95 -2.04 -12.27
C ILE A 76 -3.86 -2.47 -10.81
N LEU A 77 -2.63 -2.71 -10.36
CA LEU A 77 -2.28 -2.76 -8.94
C LEU A 77 -1.53 -1.48 -8.58
N ARG A 78 -2.02 -0.73 -7.58
CA ARG A 78 -1.30 0.40 -6.95
C ARG A 78 -0.97 0.05 -5.52
N LEU A 79 0.30 0.14 -5.17
CA LEU A 79 0.81 -0.04 -3.82
C LEU A 79 1.47 1.25 -3.33
N ALA A 80 1.23 1.58 -2.07
CA ALA A 80 2.00 2.54 -1.32
C ALA A 80 2.57 1.86 -0.08
N VAL A 81 3.87 1.97 0.14
CA VAL A 81 4.59 1.39 1.29
C VAL A 81 5.62 2.40 1.81
N PRO A 82 6.10 2.30 3.06
CA PRO A 82 7.21 3.13 3.52
C PRO A 82 8.44 2.98 2.62
N ASP A 83 8.99 4.11 2.16
CA ASP A 83 10.20 4.13 1.32
C ASP A 83 11.46 4.07 2.17
N PHE A 84 12.01 2.87 2.31
CA PHE A 84 13.25 2.66 3.06
C PHE A 84 14.44 3.43 2.47
N SER A 85 14.52 3.54 1.14
CA SER A 85 15.60 4.25 0.46
C SER A 85 15.62 5.74 0.84
N THR A 86 14.47 6.42 0.71
CA THR A 86 14.33 7.83 1.06
C THR A 86 14.57 8.08 2.55
N MET A 87 13.98 7.26 3.44
CA MET A 87 14.19 7.39 4.88
C MET A 87 15.65 7.19 5.28
N SER A 88 16.32 6.19 4.71
CA SER A 88 17.74 5.90 4.95
C SER A 88 18.63 7.06 4.50
N TRP A 89 18.36 7.62 3.32
CA TRP A 89 19.07 8.80 2.81
C TRP A 89 18.89 10.02 3.73
N LEU A 90 17.66 10.33 4.11
CA LEU A 90 17.36 11.45 5.01
C LEU A 90 18.09 11.31 6.36
N TYR A 91 18.13 10.09 6.89
CA TYR A 91 18.82 9.81 8.15
C TYR A 91 20.35 9.98 8.01
N GLN A 92 20.95 9.46 6.94
CA GLN A 92 22.40 9.59 6.67
C GLN A 92 22.82 11.05 6.48
N GLU A 93 21.97 11.87 5.85
CA GLU A 93 22.18 13.30 5.66
C GLU A 93 21.92 14.13 6.94
N GLY A 94 21.56 13.49 8.05
CA GLY A 94 21.24 14.16 9.30
C GLY A 94 20.00 15.07 9.26
N LYS A 95 19.12 14.84 8.26
CA LYS A 95 17.90 15.64 8.07
C LYS A 95 16.78 15.18 8.98
N ILE A 96 16.83 13.93 9.43
CA ILE A 96 15.85 13.32 10.34
C ILE A 96 16.56 12.49 11.41
N THR A 97 15.87 12.25 12.50
CA THR A 97 16.33 11.38 13.59
C THR A 97 15.74 9.98 13.46
N LEU A 98 16.35 9.00 14.15
CA LEU A 98 15.79 7.64 14.21
C LEU A 98 14.34 7.63 14.75
N ASP A 99 14.05 8.44 15.77
CA ASP A 99 12.70 8.51 16.37
C ASP A 99 11.61 8.92 15.35
N GLN A 100 11.97 9.75 14.38
CA GLN A 100 11.03 10.20 13.33
C GLN A 100 10.69 9.11 12.33
N ILE A 101 11.56 8.10 12.15
CA ILE A 101 11.33 6.99 11.21
C ILE A 101 10.94 5.67 11.89
N LEU A 102 10.92 5.61 13.24
CA LEU A 102 10.49 4.38 13.93
C LEU A 102 9.06 3.98 13.58
N GLY A 103 8.14 4.94 13.46
CA GLY A 103 6.76 4.68 13.03
C GLY A 103 6.68 4.04 11.64
N PRO A 104 7.20 4.71 10.59
CA PRO A 104 7.25 4.13 9.25
C PRO A 104 8.00 2.80 9.14
N LEU A 105 9.03 2.56 9.97
CA LEU A 105 9.80 1.31 9.93
C LEU A 105 9.10 0.16 10.65
N TYR A 106 8.48 0.40 11.80
CA TYR A 106 7.93 -0.66 12.65
C TYR A 106 6.40 -0.68 12.74
N GLY A 107 5.71 0.40 12.44
CA GLY A 107 4.27 0.49 12.23
C GLY A 107 3.42 -0.12 13.33
N LYS A 108 3.66 0.17 14.61
CA LYS A 108 2.87 -0.39 15.71
C LYS A 108 1.38 -0.06 15.56
N MET A 109 0.55 -1.07 15.38
CA MET A 109 -0.90 -0.93 15.23
C MET A 109 -1.65 -1.93 16.13
N GLN A 110 -2.75 -1.48 16.74
CA GLN A 110 -3.67 -2.36 17.46
C GLN A 110 -4.69 -2.93 16.46
N MET A 111 -4.75 -4.27 16.36
CA MET A 111 -5.75 -4.99 15.58
C MET A 111 -6.56 -5.90 16.51
N GLY A 112 -7.76 -5.44 16.92
CA GLY A 112 -8.53 -6.16 17.92
C GLY A 112 -7.76 -6.27 19.24
N GLU A 113 -7.51 -7.50 19.71
CA GLU A 113 -6.73 -7.78 20.93
C GLU A 113 -5.21 -7.88 20.68
N GLU A 114 -4.77 -7.94 19.41
CA GLU A 114 -3.38 -8.13 19.04
C GLU A 114 -2.71 -6.81 18.68
N VAL A 115 -1.39 -6.73 18.91
CA VAL A 115 -0.53 -5.65 18.41
C VAL A 115 0.29 -6.20 17.26
N VAL A 116 0.16 -5.57 16.09
CA VAL A 116 0.91 -5.94 14.90
C VAL A 116 1.96 -4.89 14.56
N TYR A 117 3.00 -5.34 13.86
CA TYR A 117 4.13 -4.53 13.44
C TYR A 117 4.43 -4.80 11.97
N HIS A 118 5.12 -3.87 11.30
CA HIS A 118 5.70 -4.15 10.00
C HIS A 118 6.68 -5.32 10.08
N LYS A 119 6.51 -6.31 9.21
CA LYS A 119 7.37 -7.50 9.14
C LYS A 119 8.50 -7.31 8.13
N THR A 120 8.37 -6.32 7.24
CA THR A 120 9.36 -6.05 6.19
C THR A 120 9.42 -4.57 5.83
N VAL A 121 10.44 -4.20 5.08
CA VAL A 121 10.62 -2.89 4.46
C VAL A 121 10.88 -3.06 2.96
N TYR A 122 10.56 -2.03 2.18
CA TYR A 122 10.73 -2.00 0.74
C TYR A 122 11.51 -0.77 0.29
N ASP A 123 12.24 -0.94 -0.81
CA ASP A 123 12.68 0.07 -1.74
C ASP A 123 12.13 -0.27 -3.13
N TYR A 124 12.27 0.64 -4.08
CA TYR A 124 11.75 0.43 -5.43
C TYR A 124 12.32 -0.85 -6.09
N ALA A 125 13.61 -1.11 -5.93
CA ALA A 125 14.25 -2.27 -6.55
C ALA A 125 13.69 -3.60 -6.02
N SER A 126 13.53 -3.73 -4.70
CA SER A 126 13.01 -4.94 -4.08
C SER A 126 11.51 -5.14 -4.33
N LEU A 127 10.70 -4.06 -4.29
CA LEU A 127 9.26 -4.13 -4.58
C LEU A 127 9.00 -4.43 -6.06
N SER A 128 9.68 -3.73 -6.97
CA SER A 128 9.57 -3.96 -8.42
C SER A 128 9.98 -5.39 -8.81
N LYS A 129 11.05 -5.91 -8.22
CA LYS A 129 11.46 -7.30 -8.42
C LYS A 129 10.38 -8.27 -7.96
N LEU A 130 9.85 -8.10 -6.75
CA LEU A 130 8.79 -8.95 -6.20
C LEU A 130 7.54 -8.96 -7.09
N LEU A 131 7.08 -7.78 -7.51
CA LEU A 131 5.93 -7.65 -8.41
C LEU A 131 6.16 -8.37 -9.74
N THR A 132 7.34 -8.19 -10.34
CA THR A 132 7.71 -8.84 -11.60
C THR A 132 7.76 -10.36 -11.47
N GLU A 133 8.32 -10.88 -10.39
CA GLU A 133 8.37 -12.32 -10.09
C GLU A 133 6.97 -12.91 -9.87
N CYS A 134 6.02 -12.12 -9.38
CA CYS A 134 4.60 -12.48 -9.26
C CYS A 134 3.79 -12.31 -10.56
N GLY A 135 4.43 -11.92 -11.68
CA GLY A 135 3.81 -11.85 -13.01
C GLY A 135 3.32 -10.47 -13.43
N PHE A 136 3.42 -9.46 -12.58
CA PHE A 136 3.08 -8.08 -12.93
C PHE A 136 4.09 -7.48 -13.91
N ARG A 137 3.63 -6.53 -14.73
CA ARG A 137 4.40 -5.83 -15.77
C ARG A 137 4.25 -4.33 -15.64
N ASP A 138 5.01 -3.59 -16.42
CA ASP A 138 4.93 -2.12 -16.47
C ASP A 138 5.00 -1.51 -15.06
N VAL A 139 5.99 -1.96 -14.26
CA VAL A 139 6.18 -1.50 -12.88
C VAL A 139 6.87 -0.14 -12.89
N PHE A 140 6.24 0.88 -12.31
CA PHE A 140 6.79 2.23 -12.22
C PHE A 140 6.28 2.98 -10.98
N GLU A 141 6.99 4.03 -10.57
CA GLU A 141 6.52 4.92 -9.52
C GLU A 141 5.46 5.88 -10.06
N TYR A 142 4.35 6.03 -9.34
CA TYR A 142 3.29 6.97 -9.70
C TYR A 142 3.28 8.21 -8.78
N GLU A 143 2.87 9.35 -9.35
CA GLU A 143 2.61 10.56 -8.57
C GLU A 143 1.20 10.50 -7.99
N TRP A 144 1.08 10.49 -6.66
CA TRP A 144 -0.21 10.35 -5.99
C TRP A 144 -1.21 11.47 -6.35
N ARG A 145 -0.71 12.68 -6.67
CA ARG A 145 -1.54 13.83 -7.07
C ARG A 145 -2.23 13.62 -8.42
N GLU A 146 -1.75 12.72 -9.26
CA GLU A 146 -2.27 12.41 -10.59
C GLU A 146 -3.24 11.22 -10.59
N THR A 147 -3.57 10.69 -9.41
CA THR A 147 -4.48 9.55 -9.28
C THR A 147 -5.93 9.96 -9.11
N ASP A 148 -6.85 9.05 -9.40
CA ASP A 148 -8.28 9.20 -9.16
C ASP A 148 -8.68 9.15 -7.67
N HIS A 149 -7.74 8.89 -6.78
CA HIS A 149 -7.90 8.91 -5.33
C HIS A 149 -7.08 10.01 -4.61
N ALA A 150 -6.51 10.95 -5.35
CA ALA A 150 -5.66 12.03 -4.82
C ALA A 150 -6.33 12.90 -3.74
N GLU A 151 -7.66 13.01 -3.78
CA GLU A 151 -8.45 13.79 -2.80
C GLU A 151 -8.58 13.08 -1.44
N HIS A 152 -8.28 11.79 -1.38
CA HIS A 152 -8.37 11.02 -0.15
C HIS A 152 -7.03 11.00 0.57
N ASP A 153 -6.99 11.61 1.75
CA ASP A 153 -5.78 11.69 2.56
C ASP A 153 -5.44 10.33 3.18
N ASP A 154 -4.36 9.74 2.72
CA ASP A 154 -3.82 8.48 3.26
C ASP A 154 -2.28 8.48 3.29
N HIS A 155 -1.68 7.35 3.63
CA HIS A 155 -0.23 7.28 3.78
C HIS A 155 0.54 7.22 2.45
N SER A 156 -0.12 7.09 1.28
CA SER A 156 0.54 7.32 -0.01
C SER A 156 1.05 8.76 -0.14
N GLN A 157 0.55 9.62 0.73
CA GLN A 157 0.88 11.04 0.86
C GLN A 157 1.68 11.31 2.14
N ALA A 158 2.43 10.33 2.66
CA ALA A 158 3.19 10.48 3.89
C ALA A 158 4.48 11.30 3.66
N TYR A 159 4.63 12.39 4.40
CA TYR A 159 5.78 13.31 4.32
C TYR A 159 6.50 13.44 5.65
N ILE A 160 7.79 13.76 5.62
CA ILE A 160 8.57 14.21 6.77
C ILE A 160 9.07 15.64 6.50
N PRO A 161 8.85 16.62 7.38
CA PRO A 161 8.06 16.58 8.64
C PRO A 161 6.64 16.09 8.41
N HIS A 162 6.03 15.52 9.44
CA HIS A 162 4.77 14.82 9.35
C HIS A 162 3.69 15.58 8.56
N MET A 163 3.28 15.00 7.43
CA MET A 163 2.26 15.51 6.49
C MET A 163 2.51 16.92 5.92
N ASP A 164 3.74 17.42 5.97
CA ASP A 164 4.11 18.68 5.31
C ASP A 164 4.28 18.43 3.79
N LYS A 165 3.17 18.54 3.06
CA LYS A 165 3.12 18.30 1.60
C LYS A 165 3.76 19.43 0.77
N ASP A 166 4.01 20.59 1.38
CA ASP A 166 4.55 21.77 0.70
C ASP A 166 6.09 21.83 0.77
N ASN A 167 6.68 21.50 1.94
CA ASN A 167 8.11 21.63 2.16
C ASN A 167 8.78 20.31 2.59
N GLY A 168 8.01 19.29 2.91
CA GLY A 168 8.49 17.99 3.35
C GLY A 168 9.00 17.11 2.21
N VAL A 169 9.58 15.98 2.59
CA VAL A 169 10.00 14.94 1.65
C VAL A 169 9.03 13.77 1.75
N LEU A 170 8.51 13.32 0.61
CA LEU A 170 7.66 12.14 0.52
C LEU A 170 8.45 10.91 0.96
N ILE A 171 7.93 10.16 1.93
CA ILE A 171 8.52 8.92 2.46
C ILE A 171 7.66 7.69 2.17
N SER A 172 6.68 7.83 1.29
CA SER A 172 5.91 6.73 0.73
C SER A 172 6.44 6.39 -0.65
N LEU A 173 6.76 5.14 -0.86
CA LEU A 173 7.07 4.54 -2.16
C LEU A 173 5.75 4.14 -2.80
N ASN A 174 5.36 4.85 -3.84
CA ASN A 174 4.10 4.68 -4.55
C ASN A 174 4.37 3.99 -5.89
N VAL A 175 3.96 2.73 -6.03
CA VAL A 175 4.25 1.90 -7.21
C VAL A 175 2.97 1.42 -7.87
N GLU A 176 2.89 1.58 -9.19
CA GLU A 176 1.84 1.00 -10.04
C GLU A 176 2.42 -0.14 -10.89
N ALA A 177 1.61 -1.18 -11.09
CA ALA A 177 1.94 -2.31 -11.94
C ALA A 177 0.69 -2.83 -12.66
N LYS A 178 0.85 -3.54 -13.78
CA LYS A 178 -0.26 -4.12 -14.55
C LYS A 178 -0.19 -5.64 -14.58
N LYS A 179 -1.36 -6.24 -14.59
CA LYS A 179 -1.50 -7.67 -14.93
C LYS A 179 -1.29 -7.93 -16.40
#